data_5cac0b69d897121381df9e143edf5076
#
_entry.id   5cac0b69d897121381df9e143edf5076
#
_cell.length_a   1.000
_cell.length_b   1.000
_cell.length_c   1.000
_cell.angle_alpha   90.00
_cell.angle_beta   90.00
_cell.angle_gamma   90.00
#
_symmetry.space_group_name_H-M   'P 1'
#
loop_
_entity.id
_entity.type
_entity.pdbx_description
1 polymer ?
#
loop_
_entity_poly.entity_id
_entity_poly.type
_entity_poly.pdbx_seq_one_letter_code
_entity_poly.pdbx_strand_id
1 'polypeptide(L)'
;KQLSHFKTKLRDVSKQLYLENGWKMPTGFMDSKARDPRNFTLAEWQQAKRAGLNAHDLRGAVQECWAVSDNRDSFAKSLEERGLYLARGDRRGHVVVTYEGEVFALARLTDKKAKEVAAKLGKPDDLRSVDATRAHIASAIAPRVGRYITEAKRIARSAMQPLNDEKQNMKSRHADERVRMDEGQKRRLDAETRDRAGRLRHGFAGLGDRMTGDYQK
;
A
#
# COMPACT_ATOMS: atom_id res chain seq x y z
N LYS A 1 5.16 25.38 29.83
CA LYS A 1 4.84 24.88 31.21
C LYS A 1 3.42 24.31 31.16
N GLN A 2 3.23 23.00 31.35
CA GLN A 2 1.89 22.42 31.49
C GLN A 2 1.30 22.84 32.84
N LEU A 3 0.10 23.44 32.81
CA LEU A 3 -0.66 23.75 34.03
C LEU A 3 -0.98 22.44 34.75
N SER A 4 -0.64 22.37 36.06
CA SER A 4 -1.02 21.22 36.89
C SER A 4 -2.55 21.03 36.84
N HIS A 5 -2.99 19.78 36.73
CA HIS A 5 -4.40 19.40 36.68
C HIS A 5 -5.22 20.02 35.53
N PHE A 6 -4.58 20.42 34.40
CA PHE A 6 -5.28 21.05 33.29
C PHE A 6 -6.44 20.22 32.74
N LYS A 7 -6.30 18.88 32.70
CA LYS A 7 -7.37 17.97 32.24
C LYS A 7 -8.60 18.03 33.14
N THR A 8 -8.40 18.13 34.46
CA THR A 8 -9.50 18.26 35.43
C THR A 8 -10.20 19.62 35.25
N LYS A 9 -9.42 20.68 35.14
CA LYS A 9 -9.96 22.01 34.90
C LYS A 9 -10.75 22.13 33.60
N LEU A 10 -10.23 21.58 32.51
CA LEU A 10 -10.95 21.52 31.23
C LEU A 10 -12.26 20.74 31.35
N ARG A 11 -12.24 19.61 32.07
CA ARG A 11 -13.45 18.83 32.32
C ARG A 11 -14.49 19.62 33.13
N ASP A 12 -14.07 20.35 34.13
CA ASP A 12 -14.96 21.16 34.98
C ASP A 12 -15.57 22.31 34.18
N VAL A 13 -14.76 23.01 33.38
CA VAL A 13 -15.25 24.05 32.45
C VAL A 13 -16.22 23.47 31.43
N SER A 14 -15.90 22.30 30.85
CA SER A 14 -16.83 21.64 29.92
C SER A 14 -18.15 21.29 30.58
N LYS A 15 -18.14 20.76 31.82
CA LYS A 15 -19.36 20.48 32.57
C LYS A 15 -20.20 21.76 32.79
N GLN A 16 -19.54 22.81 33.14
CA GLN A 16 -20.20 24.13 33.38
C GLN A 16 -20.86 24.62 32.09
N LEU A 17 -20.19 24.58 30.95
CA LEU A 17 -20.77 24.95 29.65
C LEU A 17 -22.00 24.11 29.28
N TYR A 18 -21.99 22.80 29.54
CA TYR A 18 -23.13 21.93 29.31
C TYR A 18 -24.34 22.35 30.17
N LEU A 19 -24.09 22.69 31.44
CA LEU A 19 -25.12 23.11 32.37
C LEU A 19 -25.70 24.51 32.00
N GLU A 20 -24.83 25.48 31.67
CA GLU A 20 -25.22 26.85 31.30
C GLU A 20 -26.05 26.88 30.01
N ASN A 21 -25.76 25.99 29.05
CA ASN A 21 -26.48 25.96 27.78
C ASN A 21 -27.62 24.95 27.74
N GLY A 22 -27.89 24.24 28.83
CA GLY A 22 -28.96 23.22 28.89
C GLY A 22 -28.72 22.02 27.93
N TRP A 23 -27.49 21.79 27.54
CA TRP A 23 -27.18 20.69 26.64
C TRP A 23 -27.22 19.33 27.36
N LYS A 24 -27.60 18.28 26.65
CA LYS A 24 -27.59 16.91 27.18
C LYS A 24 -26.15 16.48 27.51
N MET A 25 -25.85 16.37 28.80
CA MET A 25 -24.51 16.01 29.27
C MET A 25 -24.21 14.55 28.97
N PRO A 26 -23.04 14.22 28.36
CA PRO A 26 -22.63 12.84 28.19
C PRO A 26 -22.47 12.10 29.52
N THR A 27 -22.95 10.87 29.60
CA THR A 27 -22.94 10.08 30.86
C THR A 27 -21.55 9.91 31.47
N GLY A 28 -20.50 9.78 30.64
CA GLY A 28 -19.10 9.70 31.08
C GLY A 28 -18.56 10.97 31.76
N PHE A 29 -19.25 12.14 31.65
CA PHE A 29 -18.95 13.33 32.45
C PHE A 29 -19.55 13.28 33.84
N MET A 30 -20.67 12.56 34.00
CA MET A 30 -21.36 12.44 35.28
C MET A 30 -20.77 11.30 36.12
N ASP A 31 -20.58 10.15 35.50
CA ASP A 31 -19.96 8.98 36.11
C ASP A 31 -18.90 8.37 35.19
N SER A 32 -17.67 8.27 35.68
CA SER A 32 -16.57 7.66 34.93
C SER A 32 -16.77 6.16 34.69
N LYS A 33 -17.62 5.48 35.50
CA LYS A 33 -17.97 4.08 35.34
C LYS A 33 -19.04 3.86 34.24
N ALA A 34 -19.85 4.87 33.96
CA ALA A 34 -20.85 4.86 32.88
C ALA A 34 -20.24 5.22 31.52
N ARG A 35 -18.94 5.16 31.37
CA ARG A 35 -18.21 5.36 30.14
C ARG A 35 -18.57 4.25 29.14
N ASP A 36 -18.82 4.64 27.87
CA ASP A 36 -19.04 3.65 26.81
C ASP A 36 -17.80 2.72 26.72
N PRO A 37 -17.97 1.40 26.87
CA PRO A 37 -16.87 0.45 26.79
C PRO A 37 -16.19 0.41 25.42
N ARG A 38 -16.81 1.02 24.38
CA ARG A 38 -16.21 1.18 23.05
C ARG A 38 -15.32 2.42 22.93
N ASN A 39 -15.27 3.30 23.94
CA ASN A 39 -14.34 4.42 23.94
C ASN A 39 -12.89 3.95 24.09
N PHE A 40 -12.02 4.49 23.31
CA PHE A 40 -10.58 4.18 23.26
C PHE A 40 -9.74 5.38 23.75
N THR A 41 -8.51 5.10 24.16
CA THR A 41 -7.53 6.13 24.53
C THR A 41 -6.94 6.78 23.26
N LEU A 42 -6.37 7.99 23.41
CA LEU A 42 -5.68 8.66 22.32
C LEU A 42 -4.56 7.80 21.71
N ALA A 43 -3.84 7.05 22.55
CA ALA A 43 -2.78 6.15 22.08
C ALA A 43 -3.32 5.02 21.20
N GLU A 44 -4.42 4.40 21.60
CA GLU A 44 -5.08 3.35 20.82
C GLU A 44 -5.64 3.89 19.50
N TRP A 45 -6.22 5.10 19.53
CA TRP A 45 -6.69 5.77 18.32
C TRP A 45 -5.55 6.07 17.35
N GLN A 46 -4.44 6.63 17.86
CA GLN A 46 -3.26 6.92 17.03
C GLN A 46 -2.63 5.66 16.46
N GLN A 47 -2.59 4.56 17.22
CA GLN A 47 -2.10 3.27 16.76
C GLN A 47 -2.99 2.72 15.65
N ALA A 48 -4.30 2.68 15.86
CA ALA A 48 -5.25 2.22 14.84
C ALA A 48 -5.18 3.08 13.57
N LYS A 49 -5.11 4.41 13.73
CA LYS A 49 -4.99 5.33 12.59
C LYS A 49 -3.72 5.10 11.77
N ARG A 50 -2.57 4.83 12.41
CA ARG A 50 -1.32 4.49 11.70
C ARG A 50 -1.43 3.19 10.94
N ALA A 51 -2.17 2.22 11.46
CA ALA A 51 -2.46 0.95 10.80
C ALA A 51 -3.60 1.05 9.75
N GLY A 52 -4.15 2.24 9.47
CA GLY A 52 -5.28 2.39 8.56
C GLY A 52 -6.60 1.81 9.10
N LEU A 53 -6.65 1.46 10.39
CA LEU A 53 -7.80 0.83 11.05
C LEU A 53 -8.64 1.86 11.80
N ASN A 54 -9.95 1.61 11.87
CA ASN A 54 -10.84 2.34 12.75
C ASN A 54 -10.81 1.70 14.15
N ALA A 55 -10.33 2.43 15.14
CA ALA A 55 -10.23 1.95 16.53
C ALA A 55 -11.59 1.55 17.12
N HIS A 56 -12.66 2.23 16.72
CA HIS A 56 -14.02 1.93 17.19
C HIS A 56 -14.51 0.58 16.62
N ASP A 57 -14.32 0.35 15.33
CA ASP A 57 -14.75 -0.87 14.64
C ASP A 57 -13.94 -2.09 15.13
N LEU A 58 -12.63 -1.93 15.31
CA LEU A 58 -11.77 -2.96 15.88
C LEU A 58 -12.25 -3.37 17.27
N ARG A 59 -12.54 -2.39 18.13
CA ARG A 59 -13.00 -2.66 19.48
C ARG A 59 -14.37 -3.31 19.50
N GLY A 60 -15.30 -2.82 18.68
CA GLY A 60 -16.63 -3.41 18.49
C GLY A 60 -16.54 -4.87 18.04
N ALA A 61 -15.74 -5.15 17.02
CA ALA A 61 -15.54 -6.50 16.52
C ALA A 61 -15.00 -7.46 17.59
N VAL A 62 -14.00 -7.04 18.37
CA VAL A 62 -13.45 -7.87 19.44
C VAL A 62 -14.45 -8.09 20.59
N GLN A 63 -15.25 -7.07 20.94
CA GLN A 63 -16.29 -7.20 21.97
C GLN A 63 -17.42 -8.12 21.55
N GLU A 64 -17.83 -8.07 20.28
CA GLU A 64 -18.79 -9.02 19.72
C GLU A 64 -18.26 -10.46 19.75
N CYS A 65 -17.02 -10.69 19.28
CA CYS A 65 -16.39 -12.01 19.40
C CYS A 65 -16.33 -12.48 20.83
N TRP A 66 -16.03 -11.58 21.78
CA TRP A 66 -16.00 -11.90 23.20
C TRP A 66 -17.35 -12.30 23.77
N ALA A 67 -18.43 -11.63 23.33
CA ALA A 67 -19.79 -11.88 23.80
C ALA A 67 -20.33 -13.23 23.31
N VAL A 68 -20.05 -13.62 22.08
CA VAL A 68 -20.58 -14.86 21.46
C VAL A 68 -19.75 -16.10 21.76
N SER A 69 -18.55 -15.95 22.30
CA SER A 69 -17.63 -17.06 22.56
C SER A 69 -17.67 -17.50 24.01
N ASP A 70 -17.70 -18.81 24.27
CA ASP A 70 -17.72 -19.38 25.62
C ASP A 70 -16.32 -19.77 26.11
N ASN A 71 -15.42 -20.10 25.20
CA ASN A 71 -14.08 -20.58 25.51
C ASN A 71 -13.01 -19.98 24.58
N ARG A 72 -11.73 -20.32 24.85
CA ARG A 72 -10.58 -19.84 24.10
C ARG A 72 -10.66 -20.18 22.62
N ASP A 73 -11.02 -21.41 22.29
CA ASP A 73 -10.96 -21.90 20.90
C ASP A 73 -12.07 -21.28 20.05
N SER A 74 -13.29 -21.13 20.59
CA SER A 74 -14.38 -20.45 19.92
C SER A 74 -14.06 -18.95 19.72
N PHE A 75 -13.43 -18.33 20.73
CA PHE A 75 -13.00 -16.94 20.65
C PHE A 75 -11.90 -16.74 19.61
N ALA A 76 -10.89 -17.62 19.58
CA ALA A 76 -9.81 -17.56 18.60
C ALA A 76 -10.35 -17.70 17.17
N LYS A 77 -11.25 -18.65 16.92
CA LYS A 77 -11.91 -18.82 15.60
C LYS A 77 -12.74 -17.61 15.19
N SER A 78 -13.55 -17.07 16.10
CA SER A 78 -14.37 -15.89 15.84
C SER A 78 -13.52 -14.65 15.53
N LEU A 79 -12.34 -14.52 16.13
CA LEU A 79 -11.36 -13.49 15.79
C LEU A 79 -10.74 -13.73 14.41
N GLU A 80 -10.33 -14.98 14.11
CA GLU A 80 -9.72 -15.36 12.82
C GLU A 80 -10.63 -15.08 11.63
N GLU A 81 -11.93 -15.31 11.77
CA GLU A 81 -12.94 -14.98 10.74
C GLU A 81 -12.97 -13.48 10.40
N ARG A 82 -12.55 -12.64 11.35
CA ARG A 82 -12.47 -11.18 11.18
C ARG A 82 -11.05 -10.68 10.87
N GLY A 83 -10.12 -11.58 10.59
CA GLY A 83 -8.72 -11.24 10.33
C GLY A 83 -7.93 -10.80 11.56
N LEU A 84 -8.39 -11.19 12.74
CA LEU A 84 -7.77 -10.92 14.03
C LEU A 84 -7.26 -12.22 14.63
N TYR A 85 -6.11 -12.20 15.29
CA TYR A 85 -5.48 -13.42 15.80
C TYR A 85 -5.14 -13.27 17.27
N LEU A 86 -5.54 -14.26 18.07
CA LEU A 86 -5.19 -14.32 19.50
C LEU A 86 -3.73 -14.76 19.66
N ALA A 87 -2.97 -14.03 20.46
CA ALA A 87 -1.56 -14.31 20.71
C ALA A 87 -1.17 -14.01 22.15
N ARG A 88 -0.01 -14.54 22.55
CA ARG A 88 0.65 -14.21 23.81
C ARG A 88 1.49 -12.94 23.63
N GLY A 89 1.23 -11.93 24.45
CA GLY A 89 2.08 -10.73 24.53
C GLY A 89 3.36 -10.97 25.35
N ASP A 90 4.35 -10.10 25.16
CA ASP A 90 5.68 -10.22 25.80
C ASP A 90 5.63 -10.21 27.34
N ARG A 91 4.65 -9.53 27.92
CA ARG A 91 4.46 -9.42 29.38
C ARG A 91 3.37 -10.36 29.93
N ARG A 92 3.27 -11.57 29.41
CA ARG A 92 2.32 -12.62 29.87
C ARG A 92 0.84 -12.22 29.77
N GLY A 93 0.50 -11.31 28.88
CA GLY A 93 -0.88 -10.90 28.63
C GLY A 93 -1.43 -11.53 27.34
N HIS A 94 -2.76 -11.58 27.22
CA HIS A 94 -3.41 -11.89 25.96
C HIS A 94 -3.42 -10.65 25.08
N VAL A 95 -3.04 -10.80 23.81
CA VAL A 95 -3.05 -9.76 22.82
C VAL A 95 -3.79 -10.22 21.58
N VAL A 96 -4.27 -9.25 20.80
CA VAL A 96 -4.84 -9.47 19.48
C VAL A 96 -3.87 -8.91 18.46
N VAL A 97 -3.53 -9.70 17.45
CA VAL A 97 -2.70 -9.31 16.31
C VAL A 97 -3.61 -9.19 15.11
N THR A 98 -3.56 -8.04 14.41
CA THR A 98 -4.30 -7.85 13.17
C THR A 98 -3.60 -8.54 12.00
N TYR A 99 -4.29 -8.74 10.88
CA TYR A 99 -3.68 -9.28 9.67
C TYR A 99 -2.52 -8.43 9.12
N GLU A 100 -2.46 -7.15 9.50
CA GLU A 100 -1.36 -6.23 9.17
C GLU A 100 -0.16 -6.36 10.14
N GLY A 101 -0.32 -7.14 11.22
CA GLY A 101 0.72 -7.38 12.21
C GLY A 101 0.73 -6.41 13.39
N GLU A 102 -0.27 -5.50 13.50
CA GLU A 102 -0.43 -4.62 14.64
C GLU A 102 -0.91 -5.36 15.88
N VAL A 103 -0.43 -4.95 17.06
CA VAL A 103 -0.65 -5.66 18.34
C VAL A 103 -1.45 -4.79 19.30
N PHE A 104 -2.56 -5.31 19.79
CA PHE A 104 -3.43 -4.62 20.74
C PHE A 104 -3.65 -5.50 21.99
N ALA A 105 -3.63 -4.88 23.17
CA ALA A 105 -3.92 -5.59 24.42
C ALA A 105 -5.39 -6.00 24.50
N LEU A 106 -5.68 -7.30 24.60
CA LEU A 106 -7.04 -7.84 24.63
C LEU A 106 -7.88 -7.27 25.78
N ALA A 107 -7.30 -7.16 26.96
CA ALA A 107 -7.97 -6.60 28.14
C ALA A 107 -8.51 -5.18 27.91
N ARG A 108 -7.79 -4.38 27.12
CA ARG A 108 -8.22 -3.02 26.73
C ARG A 108 -9.32 -3.04 25.68
N LEU A 109 -9.25 -3.92 24.70
CA LEU A 109 -10.26 -4.02 23.66
C LEU A 109 -11.60 -4.52 24.22
N THR A 110 -11.58 -5.48 25.14
CA THR A 110 -12.78 -6.04 25.78
C THR A 110 -13.29 -5.23 26.97
N ASP A 111 -12.54 -4.21 27.42
CA ASP A 111 -12.81 -3.47 28.66
C ASP A 111 -12.93 -4.38 29.90
N LYS A 112 -12.16 -5.45 29.93
CA LYS A 112 -12.12 -6.44 31.02
C LYS A 112 -10.77 -6.38 31.74
N LYS A 113 -10.77 -6.80 32.99
CA LYS A 113 -9.52 -6.95 33.73
C LYS A 113 -8.75 -8.17 33.20
N ALA A 114 -7.42 -8.08 33.20
CA ALA A 114 -6.57 -9.21 32.77
C ALA A 114 -6.89 -10.53 33.49
N LYS A 115 -7.32 -10.48 34.74
CA LYS A 115 -7.78 -11.65 35.52
C LYS A 115 -9.05 -12.28 34.92
N GLU A 116 -10.00 -11.46 34.47
CA GLU A 116 -11.24 -11.94 33.84
C GLU A 116 -10.96 -12.55 32.45
N VAL A 117 -10.05 -11.95 31.72
CA VAL A 117 -9.59 -12.50 30.44
C VAL A 117 -8.91 -13.86 30.64
N ALA A 118 -8.02 -13.97 31.64
CA ALA A 118 -7.35 -15.22 31.97
C ALA A 118 -8.32 -16.28 32.51
N ALA A 119 -9.36 -15.89 33.25
CA ALA A 119 -10.39 -16.81 33.71
C ALA A 119 -11.17 -17.46 32.57
N LYS A 120 -11.47 -16.71 31.47
CA LYS A 120 -12.20 -17.22 30.33
C LYS A 120 -11.32 -17.95 29.32
N LEU A 121 -10.13 -17.42 29.03
CA LEU A 121 -9.24 -17.94 27.99
C LEU A 121 -8.11 -18.85 28.49
N GLY A 122 -7.95 -18.99 29.82
CA GLY A 122 -6.83 -19.72 30.41
C GLY A 122 -5.53 -18.91 30.39
N LYS A 123 -4.43 -19.61 30.65
CA LYS A 123 -3.08 -19.01 30.66
C LYS A 123 -2.65 -18.70 29.21
N PRO A 124 -1.93 -17.59 28.98
CA PRO A 124 -1.46 -17.22 27.63
C PRO A 124 -0.24 -18.04 27.19
N ASP A 125 0.35 -18.87 28.08
CA ASP A 125 1.60 -19.57 27.80
C ASP A 125 1.50 -20.55 26.62
N ASP A 126 0.31 -21.13 26.41
CA ASP A 126 0.00 -22.06 25.33
C ASP A 126 -0.29 -21.36 23.98
N LEU A 127 -0.37 -20.04 23.98
CA LEU A 127 -0.62 -19.26 22.77
C LEU A 127 0.69 -18.99 22.03
N ARG A 128 0.59 -18.84 20.70
CA ARG A 128 1.71 -18.39 19.88
C ARG A 128 2.20 -17.02 20.35
N SER A 129 3.51 -16.80 20.30
CA SER A 129 4.06 -15.46 20.48
C SER A 129 3.58 -14.52 19.37
N VAL A 130 3.74 -13.22 19.55
CA VAL A 130 3.41 -12.22 18.52
C VAL A 130 4.12 -12.51 17.21
N ASP A 131 5.42 -12.81 17.25
CA ASP A 131 6.21 -13.07 16.05
C ASP A 131 5.81 -14.39 15.37
N ALA A 132 5.56 -15.44 16.14
CA ALA A 132 5.04 -16.69 15.60
C ALA A 132 3.64 -16.52 14.98
N THR A 133 2.82 -15.64 15.54
CA THR A 133 1.50 -15.31 15.00
C THR A 133 1.62 -14.50 13.71
N ARG A 134 2.52 -13.53 13.63
CA ARG A 134 2.82 -12.80 12.39
C ARG A 134 3.31 -13.72 11.27
N ALA A 135 4.22 -14.63 11.59
CA ALA A 135 4.70 -15.63 10.65
C ALA A 135 3.55 -16.55 10.16
N HIS A 136 2.66 -16.96 11.07
CA HIS A 136 1.48 -17.74 10.71
C HIS A 136 0.53 -16.97 9.78
N ILE A 137 0.24 -15.70 10.09
CA ILE A 137 -0.58 -14.81 9.24
C ILE A 137 0.06 -14.67 7.85
N ALA A 138 1.36 -14.41 7.79
CA ALA A 138 2.09 -14.28 6.54
C ALA A 138 2.01 -15.58 5.71
N SER A 139 2.21 -16.73 6.32
CA SER A 139 2.11 -18.03 5.64
C SER A 139 0.70 -18.33 5.13
N ALA A 140 -0.34 -17.94 5.85
CA ALA A 140 -1.73 -18.14 5.45
C ALA A 140 -2.17 -17.20 4.31
N ILE A 141 -1.65 -15.96 4.29
CA ILE A 141 -2.01 -14.94 3.30
C ILE A 141 -1.16 -15.06 2.02
N ALA A 142 0.11 -15.45 2.13
CA ALA A 142 1.04 -15.49 1.01
C ALA A 142 0.53 -16.26 -0.24
N PRO A 143 -0.12 -17.45 -0.12
CA PRO A 143 -0.64 -18.15 -1.29
C PRO A 143 -1.78 -17.41 -1.99
N ARG A 144 -2.60 -16.67 -1.25
CA ARG A 144 -3.71 -15.87 -1.81
C ARG A 144 -3.16 -14.66 -2.55
N VAL A 145 -2.26 -13.92 -1.92
CA VAL A 145 -1.58 -12.77 -2.54
C VAL A 145 -0.80 -13.20 -3.77
N GLY A 146 -0.09 -14.33 -3.71
CA GLY A 146 0.62 -14.91 -4.84
C GLY A 146 -0.28 -15.15 -6.05
N ARG A 147 -1.48 -15.70 -5.84
CA ARG A 147 -2.48 -15.90 -6.90
C ARG A 147 -2.92 -14.57 -7.51
N TYR A 148 -3.28 -13.58 -6.71
CA TYR A 148 -3.66 -12.25 -7.21
C TYR A 148 -2.55 -11.57 -7.99
N ILE A 149 -1.31 -11.63 -7.50
CA ILE A 149 -0.15 -11.08 -8.23
C ILE A 149 0.03 -11.78 -9.57
N THR A 150 -0.08 -13.10 -9.61
CA THR A 150 0.04 -13.88 -10.85
C THR A 150 -1.05 -13.51 -11.85
N GLU A 151 -2.28 -13.39 -11.39
CA GLU A 151 -3.41 -12.98 -12.23
C GLU A 151 -3.25 -11.54 -12.74
N ALA A 152 -2.89 -10.60 -11.87
CA ALA A 152 -2.63 -9.22 -12.26
C ALA A 152 -1.50 -9.12 -13.31
N LYS A 153 -0.42 -9.88 -13.13
CA LYS A 153 0.67 -9.97 -14.11
C LYS A 153 0.19 -10.54 -15.46
N ARG A 154 -0.68 -11.55 -15.44
CA ARG A 154 -1.27 -12.14 -16.65
C ARG A 154 -2.11 -11.11 -17.40
N ILE A 155 -3.00 -10.39 -16.69
CA ILE A 155 -3.84 -9.34 -17.26
C ILE A 155 -2.97 -8.22 -17.83
N ALA A 156 -1.97 -7.76 -17.08
CA ALA A 156 -1.06 -6.72 -17.55
C ALA A 156 -0.29 -7.15 -18.82
N ARG A 157 0.20 -8.40 -18.88
CA ARG A 157 0.88 -8.92 -20.07
C ARG A 157 -0.04 -8.97 -21.29
N SER A 158 -1.27 -9.47 -21.13
CA SER A 158 -2.23 -9.52 -22.23
C SER A 158 -2.61 -8.13 -22.75
N ALA A 159 -2.75 -7.15 -21.86
CA ALA A 159 -3.01 -5.75 -22.24
C ALA A 159 -1.80 -5.08 -22.92
N MET A 160 -0.57 -5.43 -22.54
CA MET A 160 0.67 -4.89 -23.12
C MET A 160 1.03 -5.53 -24.47
N GLN A 161 0.54 -6.73 -24.75
CA GLN A 161 0.91 -7.46 -25.98
C GLN A 161 0.57 -6.71 -27.26
N PRO A 162 -0.67 -6.20 -27.49
CA PRO A 162 -0.99 -5.46 -28.70
C PRO A 162 -0.14 -4.19 -28.85
N LEU A 163 0.16 -3.51 -27.75
CA LEU A 163 1.03 -2.31 -27.77
C LEU A 163 2.48 -2.65 -28.17
N ASN A 164 2.98 -3.80 -27.72
CA ASN A 164 4.31 -4.27 -28.12
C ASN A 164 4.34 -4.66 -29.60
N ASP A 165 3.29 -5.30 -30.09
CA ASP A 165 3.17 -5.67 -31.51
C ASP A 165 3.09 -4.42 -32.38
N GLU A 166 2.32 -3.43 -32.01
CA GLU A 166 2.26 -2.15 -32.69
C GLU A 166 3.62 -1.42 -32.70
N LYS A 167 4.30 -1.40 -31.56
CA LYS A 167 5.66 -0.87 -31.42
C LYS A 167 6.66 -1.58 -32.36
N GLN A 168 6.58 -2.90 -32.47
CA GLN A 168 7.45 -3.66 -33.36
C GLN A 168 7.12 -3.34 -34.84
N ASN A 169 5.84 -3.28 -35.19
CA ASN A 169 5.39 -2.91 -36.52
C ASN A 169 5.81 -1.46 -36.90
N MET A 170 5.77 -0.53 -35.97
CA MET A 170 6.32 0.82 -36.19
C MET A 170 7.82 0.81 -36.45
N LYS A 171 8.56 0.05 -35.63
CA LYS A 171 10.02 -0.05 -35.78
C LYS A 171 10.42 -0.64 -37.13
N SER A 172 9.73 -1.69 -37.60
CA SER A 172 10.01 -2.29 -38.92
C SER A 172 9.71 -1.30 -40.05
N ARG A 173 8.53 -0.62 -40.00
CA ARG A 173 8.20 0.41 -41.01
C ARG A 173 9.25 1.53 -41.07
N HIS A 174 9.68 2.03 -39.91
CA HIS A 174 10.71 3.07 -39.89
C HIS A 174 12.08 2.56 -40.38
N ALA A 175 12.38 1.26 -40.16
CA ALA A 175 13.60 0.66 -40.73
C ALA A 175 13.53 0.60 -42.25
N ASP A 176 12.40 0.14 -42.80
CA ASP A 176 12.17 0.08 -44.26
C ASP A 176 12.18 1.47 -44.92
N GLU A 177 11.57 2.45 -44.25
CA GLU A 177 11.60 3.85 -44.73
C GLU A 177 13.03 4.40 -44.81
N ARG A 178 13.86 4.13 -43.77
CA ARG A 178 15.29 4.54 -43.77
C ARG A 178 16.05 3.89 -44.89
N VAL A 179 15.88 2.59 -45.13
CA VAL A 179 16.52 1.90 -46.26
C VAL A 179 16.11 2.52 -47.61
N ARG A 180 14.81 2.81 -47.80
CA ARG A 180 14.33 3.45 -49.02
C ARG A 180 14.89 4.87 -49.19
N MET A 181 15.00 5.64 -48.11
CA MET A 181 15.62 6.96 -48.13
C MET A 181 17.10 6.90 -48.54
N ASP A 182 17.86 5.98 -47.90
CA ASP A 182 19.28 5.81 -48.18
C ASP A 182 19.51 5.37 -49.64
N GLU A 183 18.72 4.44 -50.14
CA GLU A 183 18.76 4.04 -51.54
C GLU A 183 18.41 5.19 -52.48
N GLY A 184 17.37 5.97 -52.12
CA GLY A 184 16.99 7.15 -52.90
C GLY A 184 18.09 8.21 -52.92
N GLN A 185 18.76 8.44 -51.81
CA GLN A 185 19.90 9.37 -51.70
C GLN A 185 21.10 8.87 -52.54
N LYS A 186 21.43 7.58 -52.46
CA LYS A 186 22.50 6.97 -53.29
C LYS A 186 22.19 7.14 -54.77
N ARG A 187 20.97 6.82 -55.21
CA ARG A 187 20.57 6.98 -56.64
C ARG A 187 20.71 8.42 -57.11
N ARG A 188 20.29 9.42 -56.30
CA ARG A 188 20.46 10.84 -56.61
C ARG A 188 21.93 11.22 -56.70
N LEU A 189 22.75 10.79 -55.71
CA LEU A 189 24.18 11.07 -55.71
C LEU A 189 24.86 10.46 -56.95
N ASP A 190 24.53 9.21 -57.30
CA ASP A 190 25.06 8.54 -58.47
C ASP A 190 24.66 9.22 -59.75
N ALA A 191 23.39 9.67 -59.86
CA ALA A 191 22.92 10.42 -61.03
C ALA A 191 23.62 11.78 -61.15
N GLU A 192 23.75 12.52 -60.06
CA GLU A 192 24.42 13.79 -60.04
C GLU A 192 25.92 13.68 -60.37
N THR A 193 26.54 12.61 -59.87
CA THR A 193 27.96 12.32 -60.14
C THR A 193 28.16 12.00 -61.63
N ARG A 194 27.25 11.23 -62.23
CA ARG A 194 27.29 10.95 -63.68
C ARG A 194 27.06 12.22 -64.50
N ASP A 195 26.09 13.04 -64.14
CA ASP A 195 25.79 14.31 -64.81
C ASP A 195 26.99 15.27 -64.74
N ARG A 196 27.62 15.37 -63.56
CA ARG A 196 28.86 16.17 -63.41
C ARG A 196 29.97 15.62 -64.26
N ALA A 197 30.18 14.29 -64.24
CA ALA A 197 31.21 13.64 -65.06
C ALA A 197 30.94 13.88 -66.57
N GLY A 198 29.67 13.86 -67.00
CA GLY A 198 29.33 14.15 -68.40
C GLY A 198 29.54 15.60 -68.85
N ARG A 199 29.53 16.56 -67.91
CA ARG A 199 29.82 17.98 -68.20
C ARG A 199 31.28 18.31 -68.29
N LEU A 200 32.15 17.40 -67.74
CA LEU A 200 33.59 17.62 -67.77
C LEU A 200 34.18 17.29 -69.13
N ARG A 201 35.01 18.18 -69.63
CA ARG A 201 35.75 17.95 -70.93
C ARG A 201 36.69 16.76 -70.72
N HIS A 202 36.73 15.89 -71.73
CA HIS A 202 37.67 14.73 -71.76
C HIS A 202 38.95 15.09 -72.49
N GLY A 203 40.05 14.38 -72.19
CA GLY A 203 41.36 14.57 -72.80
C GLY A 203 42.14 15.78 -72.30
N PHE A 204 43.04 16.33 -73.09
CA PHE A 204 43.96 17.44 -72.74
C PHE A 204 43.22 18.71 -72.28
N ALA A 205 42.02 18.97 -72.79
CA ALA A 205 41.20 20.11 -72.39
C ALA A 205 40.74 20.00 -70.95
N GLY A 206 40.39 18.78 -70.49
CA GLY A 206 39.97 18.52 -69.12
C GLY A 206 41.15 18.60 -68.10
N LEU A 207 42.38 18.39 -68.54
CA LEU A 207 43.57 18.60 -67.71
C LEU A 207 43.82 20.09 -67.46
N GLY A 208 43.57 20.95 -68.43
CA GLY A 208 43.63 22.40 -68.28
C GLY A 208 42.62 22.92 -67.28
N ASP A 209 41.37 22.48 -67.33
CA ASP A 209 40.29 22.86 -66.40
C ASP A 209 40.61 22.46 -64.94
N ARG A 210 41.35 21.34 -64.74
CA ARG A 210 41.85 20.92 -63.44
C ARG A 210 42.96 21.82 -62.92
N MET A 211 43.81 22.29 -63.78
CA MET A 211 44.93 23.16 -63.37
C MET A 211 44.47 24.60 -63.13
N THR A 212 43.47 25.08 -63.81
CA THR A 212 42.93 26.44 -63.67
C THR A 212 41.91 26.58 -62.56
N GLY A 213 41.50 25.48 -61.93
CA GLY A 213 40.47 25.49 -60.88
C GLY A 213 39.01 25.64 -61.36
N ASP A 214 38.78 25.70 -62.64
CA ASP A 214 37.44 25.78 -63.22
C ASP A 214 36.62 24.47 -63.02
N TYR A 215 37.29 23.45 -62.54
CA TYR A 215 36.70 22.19 -62.13
C TYR A 215 35.84 22.28 -60.86
N GLN A 216 35.98 23.32 -60.05
CA GLN A 216 35.31 23.49 -58.76
C GLN A 216 34.12 24.47 -58.82
N LYS A 217 33.81 25.02 -59.93
CA LYS A 217 32.59 25.80 -60.17
C LYS A 217 31.56 24.93 -60.95
#